data_b7b18cbcb57d1574f6ef8956820c1344
#
_entry.id   b7b18cbcb57d1574f6ef8956820c1344
#
_cell.length_a   1.000
_cell.length_b   1.000
_cell.length_c   1.000
_cell.angle_alpha   90.00
_cell.angle_beta   90.00
_cell.angle_gamma   90.00
#
_symmetry.space_group_name_H-M   'P 1'
#
loop_
_entity.id
_entity.type
_entity.pdbx_description
1 polymer ?
#
loop_
_entity_poly.entity_id
_entity_poly.type
_entity_poly.pdbx_seq_one_letter_code
_entity_poly.pdbx_strand_id
1 'polypeptide(L)'
;MNTITLAVAALTLIPAPQKMSVTDGAFTTNLTVTYTRDAKIPAEGYRLRVAADGVKVWSSDEAGRFYAGETLKQLAEKGCAPLVEIEDSPRYRWRGVHFDDCRHFFGKEEVMRTLDLMAMHKLNRFHWHLTEDQGWRLDIPGYPELVKYGAVRSSSPRHGTRPNFWQSKDQWQAASDGCRYGPFYYTEQDVKEVLAYAKARHIEVVPEIELPGHFQAVLAGYPEFACQPDFANRDPLCVWGISENVMCLGNDKAIKFMEDVLDYVTKTFPYEVVHIGGDECPMTRWKTCPKCQARIKSEKLGDEHGLQPWITRHFVKFLEQRGKRALGWDEYLLGDVPQSAIGMSWRVGHGGAGHKCLTPGEWAAKGHDIVMTPCSHCYLDYAQGLQDDPFQYIGGNLPIEKVYSLDLCAGVAEKDRMHILGGQGNNWSEYTWNEYDLEWKMWPRMCALAEVFWLGEAKPGYADFKARMQTHRKRLIAQNVNCAPIP
;
A
#
# COMPACT_ATOMS: atom_id res chain seq x y z
N MET A 1 -45.76 2.64 -2.62
CA MET A 1 -44.71 3.06 -1.66
C MET A 1 -43.39 2.47 -2.12
N ASN A 2 -42.36 3.23 -2.37
CA ASN A 2 -40.94 2.83 -2.52
C ASN A 2 -40.19 3.42 -3.75
N THR A 3 -40.83 4.25 -4.57
CA THR A 3 -40.14 4.91 -5.70
C THR A 3 -39.07 5.92 -5.25
N ILE A 4 -39.30 6.63 -4.16
CA ILE A 4 -38.39 7.67 -3.66
C ILE A 4 -37.12 7.06 -3.02
N THR A 5 -37.25 5.92 -2.32
CA THR A 5 -36.12 5.25 -1.67
C THR A 5 -35.14 4.62 -2.67
N LEU A 6 -35.65 4.11 -3.80
CA LEU A 6 -34.83 3.54 -4.86
C LEU A 6 -34.06 4.61 -5.66
N ALA A 7 -34.67 5.77 -5.90
CA ALA A 7 -33.99 6.87 -6.62
C ALA A 7 -32.80 7.43 -5.84
N VAL A 8 -32.89 7.54 -4.51
CA VAL A 8 -31.78 8.00 -3.66
C VAL A 8 -30.65 6.98 -3.58
N ALA A 9 -30.97 5.69 -3.55
CA ALA A 9 -29.94 4.63 -3.51
C ALA A 9 -29.11 4.57 -4.80
N ALA A 10 -29.74 4.85 -5.94
CA ALA A 10 -29.08 4.83 -7.25
C ALA A 10 -28.02 5.92 -7.46
N LEU A 11 -28.08 7.01 -6.69
CA LEU A 11 -27.13 8.11 -6.78
C LEU A 11 -25.94 7.99 -5.82
N THR A 12 -25.80 6.86 -5.13
CA THR A 12 -24.81 6.67 -4.04
C THR A 12 -23.62 5.82 -4.48
N LEU A 13 -23.07 6.10 -5.69
CA LEU A 13 -21.86 5.44 -6.18
C LEU A 13 -20.61 5.94 -5.44
N ILE A 14 -19.71 5.01 -5.09
CA ILE A 14 -18.37 5.27 -4.55
C ILE A 14 -17.35 4.38 -5.28
N PRO A 15 -16.37 4.98 -5.98
CA PRO A 15 -16.23 6.40 -6.33
C PRO A 15 -17.38 6.93 -7.17
N ALA A 16 -17.67 8.23 -7.07
CA ALA A 16 -18.58 8.89 -8.01
C ALA A 16 -18.03 8.80 -9.45
N PRO A 17 -18.86 8.69 -10.47
CA PRO A 17 -18.40 8.76 -11.84
C PRO A 17 -18.13 10.21 -12.26
N GLN A 18 -17.27 10.40 -13.27
CA GLN A 18 -16.97 11.74 -13.79
C GLN A 18 -18.19 12.44 -14.35
N LYS A 19 -19.05 11.70 -15.07
CA LYS A 19 -20.30 12.21 -15.61
C LYS A 19 -21.40 11.17 -15.44
N MET A 20 -22.57 11.61 -15.00
CA MET A 20 -23.74 10.77 -14.87
C MET A 20 -25.01 11.58 -15.15
N SER A 21 -25.90 11.01 -15.95
CA SER A 21 -27.27 11.50 -16.13
C SER A 21 -28.25 10.40 -15.78
N VAL A 22 -29.32 10.73 -15.04
CA VAL A 22 -30.32 9.80 -14.56
C VAL A 22 -31.69 10.21 -15.11
N THR A 23 -32.48 9.25 -15.57
CA THR A 23 -33.90 9.48 -15.90
C THR A 23 -34.72 9.31 -14.63
N ASP A 24 -35.24 10.39 -14.09
CA ASP A 24 -35.98 10.40 -12.82
C ASP A 24 -37.16 9.43 -12.81
N GLY A 25 -37.21 8.63 -11.74
CA GLY A 25 -38.31 7.69 -11.48
C GLY A 25 -38.38 6.49 -12.45
N ALA A 26 -37.41 6.34 -13.38
CA ALA A 26 -37.39 5.26 -14.34
C ALA A 26 -36.36 4.18 -13.96
N PHE A 27 -36.82 2.91 -13.96
CA PHE A 27 -36.02 1.74 -13.58
C PHE A 27 -36.23 0.61 -14.58
N THR A 28 -35.24 -0.31 -14.64
CA THR A 28 -35.35 -1.56 -15.40
C THR A 28 -34.94 -2.76 -14.56
N THR A 29 -35.61 -3.89 -14.80
CA THR A 29 -35.19 -5.22 -14.31
C THR A 29 -34.43 -5.99 -15.39
N ASN A 30 -34.37 -5.47 -16.62
CA ASN A 30 -33.56 -6.06 -17.67
C ASN A 30 -32.09 -5.64 -17.51
N LEU A 31 -31.32 -6.47 -16.83
CA LEU A 31 -29.89 -6.28 -16.58
C LEU A 31 -29.02 -7.11 -17.55
N THR A 32 -29.55 -7.50 -18.70
CA THR A 32 -28.76 -8.18 -19.75
C THR A 32 -27.69 -7.23 -20.28
N VAL A 33 -26.42 -7.60 -20.11
CA VAL A 33 -25.27 -6.75 -20.47
C VAL A 33 -24.72 -7.10 -21.82
N THR A 34 -24.52 -6.08 -22.65
CA THR A 34 -23.79 -6.19 -23.93
C THR A 34 -22.55 -5.31 -23.88
N TYR A 35 -21.45 -5.83 -24.44
CA TYR A 35 -20.14 -5.14 -24.43
C TYR A 35 -19.72 -4.78 -25.85
N THR A 36 -19.18 -3.58 -26.01
CA THR A 36 -18.63 -3.09 -27.27
C THR A 36 -17.26 -2.45 -27.00
N ARG A 37 -16.24 -2.84 -27.78
CA ARG A 37 -14.94 -2.20 -27.71
C ARG A 37 -14.98 -0.83 -28.40
N ASP A 38 -14.52 0.22 -27.71
CA ASP A 38 -14.41 1.57 -28.26
C ASP A 38 -13.02 2.14 -27.88
N ALA A 39 -12.10 2.13 -28.85
CA ALA A 39 -10.71 2.58 -28.66
C ALA A 39 -10.57 4.10 -28.37
N LYS A 40 -11.66 4.88 -28.47
CA LYS A 40 -11.65 6.31 -28.13
C LYS A 40 -11.83 6.57 -26.63
N ILE A 41 -12.29 5.57 -25.88
CA ILE A 41 -12.39 5.68 -24.43
C ILE A 41 -10.99 5.58 -23.82
N PRO A 42 -10.64 6.43 -22.84
CA PRO A 42 -9.35 6.34 -22.15
C PRO A 42 -9.10 4.94 -21.55
N ALA A 43 -7.83 4.60 -21.32
CA ALA A 43 -7.48 3.36 -20.61
C ALA A 43 -8.20 3.30 -19.24
N GLU A 44 -8.65 2.10 -18.86
CA GLU A 44 -9.44 1.84 -17.65
C GLU A 44 -10.80 2.57 -17.61
N GLY A 45 -11.13 3.36 -18.65
CA GLY A 45 -12.40 4.10 -18.76
C GLY A 45 -13.51 3.26 -19.38
N TYR A 46 -14.76 3.74 -19.18
CA TYR A 46 -15.95 3.11 -19.74
C TYR A 46 -17.06 4.12 -19.96
N ARG A 47 -18.00 3.73 -20.84
CA ARG A 47 -19.32 4.31 -20.94
C ARG A 47 -20.32 3.22 -20.61
N LEU A 48 -21.27 3.51 -19.73
CA LEU A 48 -22.32 2.61 -19.28
C LEU A 48 -23.67 3.25 -19.53
N ARG A 49 -24.57 2.53 -20.22
CA ARG A 49 -25.97 2.92 -20.37
C ARG A 49 -26.88 1.82 -19.85
N VAL A 50 -27.69 2.15 -18.86
CA VAL A 50 -28.78 1.31 -18.38
C VAL A 50 -30.09 1.84 -18.97
N ALA A 51 -30.79 1.03 -19.75
CA ALA A 51 -32.04 1.39 -20.44
C ALA A 51 -33.07 0.26 -20.34
N ALA A 52 -34.30 0.51 -20.73
CA ALA A 52 -35.35 -0.49 -20.68
C ALA A 52 -35.06 -1.74 -21.58
N ASP A 53 -34.24 -1.56 -22.62
CA ASP A 53 -33.79 -2.63 -23.53
C ASP A 53 -32.58 -3.41 -23.02
N GLY A 54 -32.02 -3.05 -21.84
CA GLY A 54 -30.87 -3.70 -21.20
C GLY A 54 -29.73 -2.76 -20.91
N VAL A 55 -28.55 -3.33 -20.61
CA VAL A 55 -27.32 -2.63 -20.24
C VAL A 55 -26.31 -2.69 -21.36
N LYS A 56 -25.79 -1.53 -21.79
CA LYS A 56 -24.72 -1.43 -22.78
C LYS A 56 -23.47 -0.84 -22.16
N VAL A 57 -22.34 -1.50 -22.36
CA VAL A 57 -21.02 -1.08 -21.88
C VAL A 57 -20.06 -0.92 -23.05
N TRP A 58 -19.36 0.20 -23.11
CA TRP A 58 -18.27 0.45 -24.03
C TRP A 58 -16.99 0.71 -23.23
N SER A 59 -15.89 0.12 -23.63
CA SER A 59 -14.56 0.34 -23.02
C SER A 59 -13.46 0.10 -24.07
N SER A 60 -12.29 0.67 -23.84
CA SER A 60 -11.11 0.43 -24.69
C SER A 60 -10.38 -0.86 -24.32
N ASP A 61 -10.51 -1.29 -23.06
CA ASP A 61 -9.80 -2.43 -22.47
C ASP A 61 -10.68 -3.22 -21.48
N GLU A 62 -10.15 -4.36 -21.00
CA GLU A 62 -10.87 -5.24 -20.08
C GLU A 62 -10.99 -4.63 -18.68
N ALA A 63 -10.07 -3.77 -18.25
CA ALA A 63 -10.14 -3.09 -16.95
C ALA A 63 -11.32 -2.10 -16.92
N GLY A 64 -11.51 -1.30 -17.98
CA GLY A 64 -12.68 -0.42 -18.11
C GLY A 64 -14.00 -1.21 -18.13
N ARG A 65 -14.02 -2.36 -18.82
CA ARG A 65 -15.16 -3.28 -18.79
C ARG A 65 -15.44 -3.78 -17.37
N PHE A 66 -14.41 -4.18 -16.65
CA PHE A 66 -14.51 -4.65 -15.27
C PHE A 66 -15.08 -3.55 -14.35
N TYR A 67 -14.54 -2.33 -14.42
CA TYR A 67 -15.02 -1.21 -13.59
C TYR A 67 -16.45 -0.77 -13.93
N ALA A 68 -16.88 -0.89 -15.17
CA ALA A 68 -18.29 -0.72 -15.53
C ALA A 68 -19.18 -1.76 -14.81
N GLY A 69 -18.69 -3.01 -14.69
CA GLY A 69 -19.35 -4.08 -13.95
C GLY A 69 -19.46 -3.75 -12.44
N GLU A 70 -18.39 -3.23 -11.82
CA GLU A 70 -18.43 -2.81 -10.41
C GLU A 70 -19.41 -1.64 -10.19
N THR A 71 -19.47 -0.69 -11.12
CA THR A 71 -20.47 0.38 -11.09
C THR A 71 -21.89 -0.16 -11.22
N LEU A 72 -22.11 -1.09 -12.15
CA LEU A 72 -23.43 -1.72 -12.32
C LEU A 72 -23.87 -2.49 -11.07
N LYS A 73 -22.96 -3.20 -10.39
CA LYS A 73 -23.25 -3.87 -9.11
C LYS A 73 -23.74 -2.90 -8.03
N GLN A 74 -23.14 -1.70 -7.95
CA GLN A 74 -23.59 -0.67 -7.02
C GLN A 74 -24.94 -0.04 -7.42
N LEU A 75 -25.27 0.02 -8.71
CA LEU A 75 -26.55 0.52 -9.24
C LEU A 75 -27.69 -0.50 -9.08
N ALA A 76 -27.38 -1.79 -9.25
CA ALA A 76 -28.36 -2.86 -9.32
C ALA A 76 -28.75 -3.39 -7.95
N GLU A 77 -29.63 -2.67 -7.25
CA GLU A 77 -30.17 -3.12 -5.97
C GLU A 77 -31.43 -3.98 -6.19
N LYS A 78 -31.50 -5.13 -5.51
CA LYS A 78 -32.66 -6.05 -5.56
C LYS A 78 -33.08 -6.45 -6.99
N GLY A 79 -32.11 -6.58 -7.90
CA GLY A 79 -32.37 -6.97 -9.29
C GLY A 79 -32.98 -5.88 -10.16
N CYS A 80 -32.88 -4.63 -9.75
CA CYS A 80 -33.43 -3.46 -10.44
C CYS A 80 -32.38 -2.34 -10.46
N ALA A 81 -32.20 -1.65 -11.57
CA ALA A 81 -31.31 -0.51 -11.71
C ALA A 81 -32.03 0.71 -12.31
N PRO A 82 -31.65 1.95 -11.95
CA PRO A 82 -32.17 3.17 -12.57
C PRO A 82 -31.76 3.26 -14.04
N LEU A 83 -32.56 3.92 -14.87
CA LEU A 83 -32.12 4.28 -16.21
C LEU A 83 -31.09 5.41 -16.10
N VAL A 84 -29.86 5.12 -16.56
CA VAL A 84 -28.71 6.01 -16.36
C VAL A 84 -27.73 5.92 -17.52
N GLU A 85 -27.10 7.04 -17.81
CA GLU A 85 -25.91 7.10 -18.69
C GLU A 85 -24.72 7.61 -17.90
N ILE A 86 -23.59 6.90 -17.98
CA ILE A 86 -22.35 7.21 -17.28
C ILE A 86 -21.20 7.24 -18.29
N GLU A 87 -20.35 8.26 -18.19
CA GLU A 87 -19.03 8.31 -18.80
C GLU A 87 -18.00 8.46 -17.67
N ASP A 88 -17.03 7.55 -17.61
CA ASP A 88 -16.14 7.47 -16.48
C ASP A 88 -14.75 6.96 -16.86
N SER A 89 -13.72 7.48 -16.20
CA SER A 89 -12.35 7.03 -16.34
C SER A 89 -11.51 7.54 -15.16
N PRO A 90 -10.43 6.84 -14.75
CA PRO A 90 -9.59 7.30 -13.65
C PRO A 90 -8.78 8.53 -14.01
N ARG A 91 -8.62 9.44 -13.05
CA ARG A 91 -7.68 10.58 -13.15
C ARG A 91 -6.23 10.12 -12.98
N TYR A 92 -5.99 9.20 -12.03
CA TYR A 92 -4.67 8.70 -11.70
C TYR A 92 -4.53 7.21 -12.01
N ARG A 93 -3.35 6.83 -12.55
CA ARG A 93 -3.03 5.45 -12.92
C ARG A 93 -2.61 4.58 -11.74
N TRP A 94 -2.17 5.17 -10.61
CA TRP A 94 -1.86 4.48 -9.36
C TRP A 94 -2.93 4.79 -8.33
N ARG A 95 -3.65 3.76 -7.89
CA ARG A 95 -4.72 3.85 -6.89
C ARG A 95 -4.51 2.69 -5.92
N GLY A 96 -3.65 2.95 -4.90
CA GLY A 96 -3.02 1.90 -4.09
C GLY A 96 -3.63 1.67 -2.72
N VAL A 97 -3.40 0.46 -2.25
CA VAL A 97 -3.56 0.03 -0.86
C VAL A 97 -2.28 -0.65 -0.41
N HIS A 98 -1.73 -0.23 0.72
CA HIS A 98 -0.63 -0.89 1.39
C HIS A 98 -1.16 -1.82 2.48
N PHE A 99 -0.53 -2.98 2.60
CA PHE A 99 -0.94 -4.06 3.49
C PHE A 99 0.29 -4.63 4.21
N ASP A 100 0.43 -4.34 5.52
CA ASP A 100 1.54 -4.79 6.35
C ASP A 100 1.20 -6.14 7.00
N ASP A 101 1.81 -7.21 6.50
CA ASP A 101 1.74 -8.55 7.06
C ASP A 101 2.89 -8.87 8.03
N CYS A 102 3.79 -7.92 8.25
CA CYS A 102 5.02 -8.17 9.00
C CYS A 102 4.86 -8.02 10.50
N ARG A 103 4.23 -6.92 10.96
CA ARG A 103 3.99 -6.71 12.38
C ARG A 103 2.88 -7.64 12.87
N HIS A 104 1.77 -7.72 12.13
CA HIS A 104 0.75 -8.76 12.30
C HIS A 104 0.48 -9.45 10.96
N PHE A 105 0.36 -10.77 10.99
CA PHE A 105 0.12 -11.60 9.82
C PHE A 105 -1.37 -11.92 9.71
N PHE A 106 -1.99 -11.54 8.60
CA PHE A 106 -3.42 -11.72 8.38
C PHE A 106 -3.75 -12.96 7.55
N GLY A 107 -2.80 -13.42 6.72
CA GLY A 107 -2.98 -14.59 5.89
C GLY A 107 -3.67 -14.31 4.55
N LYS A 108 -3.65 -15.34 3.71
CA LYS A 108 -4.09 -15.28 2.31
C LYS A 108 -5.56 -14.89 2.15
N GLU A 109 -6.41 -15.38 3.01
CA GLU A 109 -7.85 -15.15 2.96
C GLU A 109 -8.18 -13.67 3.15
N GLU A 110 -7.50 -12.99 4.08
CA GLU A 110 -7.70 -11.56 4.32
C GLU A 110 -7.07 -10.71 3.19
N VAL A 111 -5.93 -11.15 2.64
CA VAL A 111 -5.38 -10.54 1.43
C VAL A 111 -6.40 -10.59 0.28
N MET A 112 -7.01 -11.75 0.02
CA MET A 112 -8.02 -11.90 -1.03
C MET A 112 -9.28 -11.06 -0.75
N ARG A 113 -9.71 -10.97 0.50
CA ARG A 113 -10.82 -10.11 0.92
C ARG A 113 -10.51 -8.63 0.70
N THR A 114 -9.30 -8.20 1.03
CA THR A 114 -8.84 -6.83 0.73
C THR A 114 -8.86 -6.56 -0.77
N LEU A 115 -8.43 -7.50 -1.61
CA LEU A 115 -8.50 -7.39 -3.07
C LEU A 115 -9.95 -7.27 -3.60
N ASP A 116 -10.93 -7.94 -2.98
CA ASP A 116 -12.35 -7.76 -3.32
C ASP A 116 -12.84 -6.34 -3.01
N LEU A 117 -12.49 -5.82 -1.86
CA LEU A 117 -12.84 -4.45 -1.45
C LEU A 117 -12.13 -3.41 -2.33
N MET A 118 -10.87 -3.66 -2.72
CA MET A 118 -10.16 -2.83 -3.69
C MET A 118 -10.88 -2.80 -5.04
N ALA A 119 -11.25 -3.95 -5.56
CA ALA A 119 -11.95 -4.09 -6.84
C ALA A 119 -13.27 -3.31 -6.87
N MET A 120 -14.09 -3.46 -5.82
CA MET A 120 -15.36 -2.73 -5.64
C MET A 120 -15.18 -1.20 -5.75
N HIS A 121 -14.04 -0.69 -5.29
CA HIS A 121 -13.72 0.75 -5.25
C HIS A 121 -12.78 1.19 -6.38
N LYS A 122 -12.55 0.34 -7.39
CA LYS A 122 -11.69 0.63 -8.56
C LYS A 122 -10.24 0.96 -8.20
N LEU A 123 -9.75 0.44 -7.08
CA LEU A 123 -8.34 0.47 -6.70
C LEU A 123 -7.58 -0.62 -7.46
N ASN A 124 -6.32 -0.35 -7.86
CA ASN A 124 -5.62 -1.20 -8.83
C ASN A 124 -4.15 -1.51 -8.50
N ARG A 125 -3.65 -1.10 -7.33
CA ARG A 125 -2.30 -1.43 -6.85
C ARG A 125 -2.38 -1.95 -5.43
N PHE A 126 -2.02 -3.23 -5.25
CA PHE A 126 -1.89 -3.86 -3.94
C PHE A 126 -0.42 -3.88 -3.55
N HIS A 127 -0.01 -3.02 -2.63
CA HIS A 127 1.32 -2.94 -2.10
C HIS A 127 1.44 -3.89 -0.91
N TRP A 128 2.14 -5.00 -1.12
CA TRP A 128 2.25 -6.08 -0.15
C TRP A 128 3.57 -6.00 0.60
N HIS A 129 3.53 -5.54 1.84
CA HIS A 129 4.69 -5.39 2.70
C HIS A 129 5.04 -6.74 3.35
N LEU A 130 6.04 -7.41 2.79
CA LEU A 130 6.37 -8.82 3.05
C LEU A 130 7.57 -9.01 3.96
N THR A 131 8.36 -7.98 4.22
CA THR A 131 9.58 -8.10 5.02
C THR A 131 9.80 -6.86 5.88
N GLU A 132 10.22 -7.08 7.14
CA GLU A 132 10.36 -6.04 8.14
C GLU A 132 11.24 -6.53 9.30
N ASP A 133 11.62 -5.65 10.23
CA ASP A 133 12.33 -6.01 11.46
C ASP A 133 11.59 -7.08 12.28
N GLN A 134 10.25 -7.04 12.29
CA GLN A 134 9.40 -7.91 13.10
C GLN A 134 9.02 -9.22 12.41
N GLY A 135 9.31 -9.36 11.12
CA GLY A 135 8.99 -10.59 10.43
C GLY A 135 9.31 -10.64 8.94
N TRP A 136 9.69 -11.81 8.49
CA TRP A 136 9.86 -12.14 7.08
C TRP A 136 8.72 -13.05 6.63
N ARG A 137 7.99 -12.69 5.54
CA ARG A 137 6.73 -13.36 5.17
C ARG A 137 6.77 -14.10 3.84
N LEU A 138 7.93 -14.28 3.23
CA LEU A 138 8.03 -14.91 1.92
C LEU A 138 9.01 -16.09 1.95
N ASP A 139 8.57 -17.27 1.51
CA ASP A 139 9.48 -18.41 1.32
C ASP A 139 10.36 -18.19 0.09
N ILE A 140 11.68 -18.19 0.30
CA ILE A 140 12.68 -17.99 -0.75
C ILE A 140 13.46 -19.30 -0.97
N PRO A 141 13.36 -19.93 -2.15
CA PRO A 141 14.11 -21.12 -2.46
C PRO A 141 15.63 -20.96 -2.23
N GLY A 142 16.24 -21.88 -1.50
CA GLY A 142 17.64 -21.84 -1.13
C GLY A 142 17.97 -21.09 0.15
N TYR A 143 16.99 -20.39 0.77
CA TYR A 143 17.17 -19.63 1.99
C TYR A 143 16.21 -20.03 3.11
N PRO A 144 16.22 -21.30 3.57
CA PRO A 144 15.23 -21.85 4.52
C PRO A 144 15.28 -21.20 5.91
N GLU A 145 16.42 -20.61 6.31
CA GLU A 145 16.54 -19.97 7.62
C GLU A 145 15.70 -18.68 7.71
N LEU A 146 15.27 -18.08 6.57
CA LEU A 146 14.34 -16.93 6.55
C LEU A 146 13.00 -17.29 7.18
N VAL A 147 12.40 -18.40 6.77
CA VAL A 147 11.10 -18.84 7.32
C VAL A 147 11.25 -19.51 8.68
N LYS A 148 12.39 -20.16 8.93
CA LYS A 148 12.65 -20.85 10.20
C LYS A 148 12.86 -19.89 11.38
N TYR A 149 13.56 -18.79 11.16
CA TYR A 149 13.87 -17.78 12.17
C TYR A 149 13.20 -16.43 11.90
N GLY A 150 13.26 -15.93 10.67
CA GLY A 150 12.72 -14.62 10.32
C GLY A 150 11.18 -14.56 10.35
N ALA A 151 10.49 -15.68 10.11
CA ALA A 151 9.03 -15.75 10.19
C ALA A 151 8.49 -16.03 11.60
N VAL A 152 9.36 -16.09 12.60
CA VAL A 152 9.03 -16.43 13.99
C VAL A 152 9.67 -15.43 14.93
N ARG A 153 8.92 -14.87 15.85
CA ARG A 153 9.47 -14.09 16.98
C ARG A 153 9.08 -14.70 18.30
N SER A 154 9.93 -14.56 19.30
CA SER A 154 9.74 -15.20 20.62
C SER A 154 8.59 -14.60 21.43
N SER A 155 8.22 -13.37 21.13
CA SER A 155 7.06 -12.70 21.73
C SER A 155 6.57 -11.54 20.88
N SER A 156 5.40 -11.01 21.21
CA SER A 156 4.87 -9.75 20.66
C SER A 156 4.53 -8.78 21.79
N PRO A 157 4.37 -7.48 21.51
CA PRO A 157 3.75 -6.57 22.45
C PRO A 157 2.33 -7.02 22.80
N ARG A 158 1.96 -6.93 24.07
CA ARG A 158 0.63 -7.26 24.54
C ARG A 158 -0.38 -6.20 24.11
N HIS A 159 -1.57 -6.62 23.69
CA HIS A 159 -2.67 -5.70 23.37
C HIS A 159 -2.90 -4.68 24.50
N GLY A 160 -3.15 -3.43 24.15
CA GLY A 160 -3.31 -2.32 25.11
C GLY A 160 -2.01 -1.72 25.62
N THR A 161 -0.85 -2.28 25.29
CA THR A 161 0.47 -1.69 25.62
C THR A 161 1.04 -0.92 24.43
N ARG A 162 2.01 -0.02 24.69
CA ARG A 162 2.70 0.77 23.65
C ARG A 162 4.22 0.65 23.79
N PRO A 163 4.79 -0.58 23.69
CA PRO A 163 6.23 -0.74 23.72
C PRO A 163 6.83 -0.29 22.39
N ASN A 164 7.91 0.46 22.46
CA ASN A 164 8.74 0.82 21.33
C ASN A 164 10.22 0.66 21.67
N PHE A 165 11.08 0.69 20.69
CA PHE A 165 12.52 0.44 20.90
C PHE A 165 13.24 1.54 21.73
N TRP A 166 12.62 2.70 21.94
CA TRP A 166 13.12 3.74 22.82
C TRP A 166 12.94 3.41 24.32
N GLN A 167 12.14 2.40 24.63
CA GLN A 167 11.88 1.98 26.00
C GLN A 167 13.03 1.11 26.52
N SER A 168 13.19 1.08 27.85
CA SER A 168 14.16 0.19 28.48
C SER A 168 13.79 -1.29 28.28
N LYS A 169 14.81 -2.17 28.38
CA LYS A 169 14.61 -3.62 28.30
C LYS A 169 13.55 -4.14 29.29
N ASP A 170 13.50 -3.55 30.50
CA ASP A 170 12.53 -3.94 31.52
C ASP A 170 11.09 -3.52 31.13
N GLN A 171 10.93 -2.34 30.55
CA GLN A 171 9.65 -1.90 30.01
C GLN A 171 9.20 -2.79 28.84
N TRP A 172 10.13 -3.24 28.03
CA TRP A 172 9.91 -4.21 26.98
C TRP A 172 9.35 -5.53 27.51
N GLN A 173 10.03 -6.12 28.49
CA GLN A 173 9.61 -7.37 29.12
C GLN A 173 8.24 -7.24 29.78
N ALA A 174 7.98 -6.12 30.45
CA ALA A 174 6.69 -5.84 31.06
C ALA A 174 5.54 -5.70 30.05
N ALA A 175 5.84 -5.26 28.81
CA ALA A 175 4.87 -5.07 27.74
C ALA A 175 4.71 -6.31 26.83
N SER A 176 5.56 -7.32 26.97
CA SER A 176 5.53 -8.56 26.20
C SER A 176 4.32 -9.44 26.57
N ASP A 177 3.75 -10.12 25.57
CA ASP A 177 2.74 -11.16 25.78
C ASP A 177 3.35 -12.50 26.22
N GLY A 178 4.67 -12.67 26.06
CA GLY A 178 5.40 -13.91 26.39
C GLY A 178 5.05 -15.08 25.45
N CYS A 179 4.34 -14.84 24.36
CA CYS A 179 3.86 -15.87 23.45
C CYS A 179 4.67 -15.87 22.15
N ARG A 180 5.09 -17.05 21.72
CA ARG A 180 5.73 -17.21 20.41
C ARG A 180 4.74 -16.87 19.29
N TYR A 181 5.17 -16.05 18.35
CA TYR A 181 4.42 -15.60 17.19
C TYR A 181 4.97 -16.24 15.91
N GLY A 182 4.18 -17.06 15.24
CA GLY A 182 4.57 -17.76 14.02
C GLY A 182 4.98 -19.23 14.21
N PRO A 183 5.51 -19.92 13.15
CA PRO A 183 5.92 -19.31 11.88
C PRO A 183 4.73 -18.86 11.02
N PHE A 184 4.81 -17.63 10.51
CA PHE A 184 3.83 -17.03 9.60
C PHE A 184 4.51 -16.54 8.34
N TYR A 185 4.20 -17.13 7.20
CA TYR A 185 4.75 -16.78 5.88
C TYR A 185 3.87 -17.31 4.76
N TYR A 186 4.06 -16.80 3.57
CA TYR A 186 3.41 -17.25 2.35
C TYR A 186 4.31 -18.24 1.60
N THR A 187 3.75 -19.38 1.24
CA THR A 187 4.36 -20.35 0.34
C THR A 187 4.31 -19.85 -1.10
N GLU A 188 5.11 -20.45 -1.98
CA GLU A 188 5.04 -20.16 -3.42
C GLU A 188 3.62 -20.36 -3.98
N GLN A 189 2.89 -21.37 -3.46
CA GLN A 189 1.51 -21.65 -3.87
C GLN A 189 0.56 -20.55 -3.42
N ASP A 190 0.68 -20.06 -2.18
CA ASP A 190 -0.14 -18.95 -1.68
C ASP A 190 0.07 -17.68 -2.51
N VAL A 191 1.32 -17.37 -2.83
CA VAL A 191 1.64 -16.21 -3.69
C VAL A 191 1.02 -16.37 -5.09
N LYS A 192 1.13 -17.54 -5.70
CA LYS A 192 0.49 -17.82 -7.02
C LYS A 192 -1.01 -17.63 -6.99
N GLU A 193 -1.68 -18.09 -5.94
CA GLU A 193 -3.13 -17.94 -5.76
C GLU A 193 -3.52 -16.47 -5.60
N VAL A 194 -2.81 -15.71 -4.77
CA VAL A 194 -3.04 -14.26 -4.59
C VAL A 194 -2.84 -13.51 -5.90
N LEU A 195 -1.76 -13.79 -6.64
CA LEU A 195 -1.47 -13.14 -7.93
C LEU A 195 -2.55 -13.43 -8.97
N ALA A 196 -3.02 -14.68 -9.06
CA ALA A 196 -4.11 -15.05 -9.95
C ALA A 196 -5.43 -14.35 -9.57
N TYR A 197 -5.70 -14.25 -8.28
CA TYR A 197 -6.89 -13.60 -7.73
C TYR A 197 -6.90 -12.08 -7.98
N ALA A 198 -5.76 -11.43 -7.78
CA ALA A 198 -5.56 -10.00 -8.06
C ALA A 198 -5.70 -9.71 -9.56
N LYS A 199 -5.06 -10.52 -10.43
CA LYS A 199 -5.13 -10.38 -11.88
C LYS A 199 -6.57 -10.43 -12.40
N ALA A 200 -7.40 -11.34 -11.87
CA ALA A 200 -8.82 -11.45 -12.25
C ALA A 200 -9.65 -10.20 -11.87
N ARG A 201 -9.08 -9.32 -11.02
CA ARG A 201 -9.66 -8.05 -10.56
C ARG A 201 -8.99 -6.82 -11.14
N HIS A 202 -8.08 -7.01 -12.11
CA HIS A 202 -7.26 -5.94 -12.68
C HIS A 202 -6.44 -5.17 -11.64
N ILE A 203 -5.97 -5.89 -10.62
CA ILE A 203 -5.09 -5.37 -9.56
C ILE A 203 -3.70 -5.92 -9.77
N GLU A 204 -2.71 -5.02 -9.84
CA GLU A 204 -1.29 -5.37 -9.86
C GLU A 204 -0.75 -5.43 -8.43
N VAL A 205 0.01 -6.49 -8.14
CA VAL A 205 0.64 -6.70 -6.84
C VAL A 205 2.06 -6.14 -6.87
N VAL A 206 2.36 -5.23 -5.95
CA VAL A 206 3.67 -4.61 -5.75
C VAL A 206 4.28 -5.24 -4.49
N PRO A 207 5.21 -6.19 -4.60
CA PRO A 207 5.89 -6.75 -3.43
C PRO A 207 6.88 -5.75 -2.86
N GLU A 208 6.93 -5.63 -1.53
CA GLU A 208 7.97 -4.88 -0.84
C GLU A 208 8.94 -5.82 -0.13
N ILE A 209 10.23 -5.60 -0.42
CA ILE A 209 11.37 -6.26 0.21
C ILE A 209 12.29 -5.19 0.76
N GLU A 210 12.34 -5.08 2.07
CA GLU A 210 13.09 -4.05 2.78
C GLU A 210 14.60 -4.20 2.66
N LEU A 211 15.26 -3.10 2.29
CA LEU A 211 16.71 -2.93 2.33
C LEU A 211 17.08 -1.43 2.36
N PRO A 212 18.21 -1.04 2.93
CA PRO A 212 19.13 -1.80 3.78
C PRO A 212 18.77 -1.77 5.27
N GLY A 213 17.77 -0.95 5.65
CA GLY A 213 17.12 -0.92 6.97
C GLY A 213 16.09 -2.04 7.11
N HIS A 214 15.37 -2.07 8.25
CA HIS A 214 14.31 -3.05 8.55
C HIS A 214 14.71 -4.50 8.28
N PHE A 215 15.95 -4.84 8.67
CA PHE A 215 16.64 -6.06 8.23
C PHE A 215 16.79 -7.11 9.35
N GLN A 216 16.26 -6.85 10.55
CA GLN A 216 16.44 -7.70 11.73
C GLN A 216 15.93 -9.14 11.51
N ALA A 217 14.80 -9.33 10.82
CA ALA A 217 14.27 -10.66 10.56
C ALA A 217 15.19 -11.47 9.61
N VAL A 218 15.87 -10.83 8.67
CA VAL A 218 16.92 -11.49 7.86
C VAL A 218 18.09 -11.90 8.75
N LEU A 219 18.55 -11.02 9.63
CA LEU A 219 19.68 -11.29 10.52
C LEU A 219 19.36 -12.40 11.53
N ALA A 220 18.11 -12.61 11.89
CA ALA A 220 17.70 -13.76 12.70
C ALA A 220 18.00 -15.09 11.99
N GLY A 221 17.80 -15.17 10.68
CA GLY A 221 18.15 -16.31 9.85
C GLY A 221 19.64 -16.38 9.50
N TYR A 222 20.22 -15.26 9.12
CA TYR A 222 21.57 -15.13 8.56
C TYR A 222 22.38 -14.06 9.28
N PRO A 223 22.82 -14.31 10.54
CA PRO A 223 23.53 -13.35 11.37
C PRO A 223 24.88 -12.89 10.79
N GLU A 224 25.48 -13.67 9.88
CA GLU A 224 26.70 -13.31 9.17
C GLU A 224 26.56 -12.10 8.26
N PHE A 225 25.32 -11.65 7.96
CA PHE A 225 25.04 -10.44 7.18
C PHE A 225 25.02 -9.18 8.05
N ALA A 226 25.13 -9.32 9.37
CA ALA A 226 25.22 -8.20 10.30
C ALA A 226 26.58 -7.47 10.22
N CYS A 227 26.57 -6.21 10.65
CA CYS A 227 27.81 -5.43 10.81
C CYS A 227 28.68 -5.90 11.98
N GLN A 228 28.06 -6.45 13.02
CA GLN A 228 28.77 -6.97 14.21
C GLN A 228 29.28 -8.38 13.93
N PRO A 229 30.58 -8.64 14.18
CA PRO A 229 31.16 -9.97 13.93
C PRO A 229 30.60 -11.07 14.84
N ASP A 230 30.12 -10.70 16.02
CA ASP A 230 29.60 -11.57 17.07
C ASP A 230 28.07 -11.49 17.20
N PHE A 231 27.39 -11.00 16.15
CA PHE A 231 25.93 -10.94 16.15
C PHE A 231 25.35 -12.37 16.23
N ALA A 232 24.66 -12.66 17.32
CA ALA A 232 24.14 -14.00 17.63
C ALA A 232 22.62 -14.02 17.86
N ASN A 233 21.95 -12.87 17.72
CA ASN A 233 20.53 -12.81 17.91
C ASN A 233 19.79 -13.57 16.78
N ARG A 234 18.98 -14.56 17.17
CA ARG A 234 18.17 -15.40 16.28
C ARG A 234 16.68 -15.04 16.35
N ASP A 235 16.36 -13.83 16.77
CA ASP A 235 14.99 -13.38 16.94
C ASP A 235 14.76 -12.09 16.13
N PRO A 236 13.72 -12.00 15.34
CA PRO A 236 13.22 -10.73 14.81
C PRO A 236 12.93 -9.75 15.94
N LEU A 237 12.70 -8.50 15.62
CA LEU A 237 12.35 -7.50 16.60
C LEU A 237 11.00 -7.84 17.24
N CYS A 238 10.99 -8.00 18.59
CA CYS A 238 9.79 -8.37 19.36
C CYS A 238 9.02 -7.17 19.89
N VAL A 239 9.30 -5.96 19.38
CA VAL A 239 8.64 -4.70 19.73
C VAL A 239 8.38 -3.89 18.48
N TRP A 240 7.65 -2.81 18.63
CA TRP A 240 7.41 -1.86 17.55
C TRP A 240 8.51 -0.80 17.48
N GLY A 241 8.92 -0.46 16.29
CA GLY A 241 9.95 0.53 16.01
C GLY A 241 11.03 -0.01 15.06
N ILE A 242 12.18 0.65 15.02
CA ILE A 242 13.26 0.46 14.05
C ILE A 242 14.42 -0.25 14.73
N SER A 243 14.94 -1.32 14.12
CA SER A 243 16.17 -1.95 14.57
C SER A 243 17.41 -1.18 14.13
N GLU A 244 18.40 -1.02 15.01
CA GLU A 244 19.72 -0.53 14.62
C GLU A 244 20.54 -1.55 13.79
N ASN A 245 20.08 -2.80 13.72
CA ASN A 245 20.78 -3.87 13.05
C ASN A 245 20.34 -3.92 11.57
N VAL A 246 21.13 -3.29 10.74
CA VAL A 246 20.91 -3.13 9.31
C VAL A 246 21.81 -4.07 8.50
N MET A 247 21.52 -4.22 7.22
CA MET A 247 22.34 -4.95 6.27
C MET A 247 23.79 -4.42 6.25
N CYS A 248 24.77 -5.31 6.35
CA CYS A 248 26.20 -4.93 6.26
C CYS A 248 26.56 -4.68 4.79
N LEU A 249 26.64 -3.41 4.39
CA LEU A 249 26.95 -3.02 3.00
C LEU A 249 28.42 -3.22 2.61
N GLY A 250 29.28 -3.50 3.57
CA GLY A 250 30.67 -3.95 3.33
C GLY A 250 30.78 -5.46 3.10
N ASN A 251 29.68 -6.23 3.16
CA ASN A 251 29.67 -7.67 3.03
C ASN A 251 29.04 -8.08 1.68
N ASP A 252 29.88 -8.49 0.71
CA ASP A 252 29.42 -8.89 -0.62
C ASP A 252 28.46 -10.10 -0.60
N LYS A 253 28.54 -10.97 0.44
CA LYS A 253 27.59 -12.07 0.58
C LYS A 253 26.19 -11.58 0.93
N ALA A 254 26.07 -10.51 1.73
CA ALA A 254 24.78 -9.91 2.04
C ALA A 254 24.18 -9.24 0.79
N ILE A 255 25.00 -8.58 -0.03
CA ILE A 255 24.54 -8.00 -1.30
C ILE A 255 24.07 -9.11 -2.24
N LYS A 256 24.87 -10.18 -2.40
CA LYS A 256 24.50 -11.32 -3.24
C LYS A 256 23.22 -12.01 -2.78
N PHE A 257 23.02 -12.16 -1.46
CA PHE A 257 21.78 -12.67 -0.89
C PHE A 257 20.57 -11.84 -1.34
N MET A 258 20.66 -10.50 -1.24
CA MET A 258 19.55 -9.62 -1.67
C MET A 258 19.34 -9.67 -3.20
N GLU A 259 20.41 -9.82 -3.99
CA GLU A 259 20.29 -10.08 -5.43
C GLU A 259 19.49 -11.36 -5.71
N ASP A 260 19.75 -12.44 -4.97
CA ASP A 260 19.05 -13.71 -5.14
C ASP A 260 17.57 -13.61 -4.72
N VAL A 261 17.28 -12.90 -3.62
CA VAL A 261 15.91 -12.60 -3.17
C VAL A 261 15.18 -11.79 -4.24
N LEU A 262 15.76 -10.70 -4.72
CA LEU A 262 15.12 -9.85 -5.72
C LEU A 262 15.01 -10.57 -7.09
N ASP A 263 15.94 -11.44 -7.44
CA ASP A 263 15.83 -12.27 -8.64
C ASP A 263 14.62 -13.21 -8.58
N TYR A 264 14.39 -13.85 -7.43
CA TYR A 264 13.18 -14.65 -7.17
C TYR A 264 11.91 -13.79 -7.26
N VAL A 265 11.91 -12.63 -6.62
CA VAL A 265 10.77 -11.69 -6.62
C VAL A 265 10.43 -11.24 -8.05
N THR A 266 11.44 -10.88 -8.86
CA THR A 266 11.21 -10.43 -10.24
C THR A 266 10.62 -11.52 -11.15
N LYS A 267 10.92 -12.78 -10.87
CA LYS A 267 10.38 -13.94 -11.59
C LYS A 267 8.97 -14.32 -11.13
N THR A 268 8.68 -14.11 -9.86
CA THR A 268 7.43 -14.52 -9.23
C THR A 268 6.32 -13.47 -9.43
N PHE A 269 6.63 -12.18 -9.25
CA PHE A 269 5.66 -11.10 -9.35
C PHE A 269 5.69 -10.48 -10.76
N PRO A 270 4.59 -10.59 -11.53
CA PRO A 270 4.58 -10.21 -12.94
C PRO A 270 4.63 -8.70 -13.17
N TYR A 271 4.11 -7.89 -12.24
CA TYR A 271 4.06 -6.43 -12.41
C TYR A 271 5.46 -5.82 -12.52
N GLU A 272 5.58 -4.74 -13.27
CA GLU A 272 6.87 -4.10 -13.58
C GLU A 272 7.53 -3.39 -12.39
N VAL A 273 6.83 -3.16 -11.29
CA VAL A 273 7.33 -2.42 -10.13
C VAL A 273 7.59 -3.37 -8.96
N VAL A 274 8.77 -3.22 -8.34
CA VAL A 274 9.16 -3.87 -7.08
C VAL A 274 9.53 -2.77 -6.09
N HIS A 275 8.94 -2.79 -4.92
CA HIS A 275 9.30 -1.88 -3.83
C HIS A 275 10.48 -2.46 -3.04
N ILE A 276 11.50 -1.63 -2.78
CA ILE A 276 12.73 -2.03 -2.09
C ILE A 276 12.97 -1.27 -0.79
N GLY A 277 11.90 -0.77 -0.17
CA GLY A 277 11.95 -0.04 1.10
C GLY A 277 12.77 1.23 1.05
N GLY A 278 13.79 1.31 1.90
CA GLY A 278 14.78 2.38 1.93
C GLY A 278 14.55 3.44 2.99
N ASP A 279 13.48 3.31 3.76
CA ASP A 279 13.11 4.20 4.85
C ASP A 279 13.90 3.92 6.13
N GLU A 280 13.95 4.91 6.98
CA GLU A 280 14.35 4.87 8.39
C GLU A 280 15.63 4.07 8.70
N CYS A 281 16.58 3.98 7.76
CA CYS A 281 17.78 3.14 7.92
C CYS A 281 18.79 3.79 8.87
N PRO A 282 19.05 3.24 10.08
CA PRO A 282 20.05 3.76 10.99
C PRO A 282 21.47 3.51 10.47
N MET A 283 22.32 4.53 10.53
CA MET A 283 23.70 4.44 10.05
C MET A 283 24.72 4.11 11.15
N THR A 284 24.25 3.96 12.40
CA THR A 284 25.09 3.76 13.59
C THR A 284 26.03 2.56 13.42
N ARG A 285 25.53 1.45 12.89
CA ARG A 285 26.33 0.23 12.70
C ARG A 285 27.37 0.36 11.60
N TRP A 286 27.07 1.07 10.52
CA TRP A 286 28.02 1.30 9.43
C TRP A 286 29.20 2.14 9.84
N LYS A 287 28.98 3.09 10.75
CA LYS A 287 29.99 4.02 11.27
C LYS A 287 31.17 3.30 11.93
N THR A 288 30.90 2.20 12.59
CA THR A 288 31.90 1.43 13.35
C THR A 288 32.29 0.10 12.68
N CYS A 289 31.57 -0.32 11.64
CA CYS A 289 31.85 -1.58 10.97
C CYS A 289 33.07 -1.49 10.04
N PRO A 290 34.14 -2.27 10.27
CA PRO A 290 35.34 -2.20 9.44
C PRO A 290 35.09 -2.50 7.96
N LYS A 291 34.18 -3.44 7.65
CA LYS A 291 33.79 -3.80 6.29
C LYS A 291 33.09 -2.64 5.58
N CYS A 292 32.13 -1.99 6.25
CA CYS A 292 31.44 -0.81 5.73
C CYS A 292 32.40 0.36 5.52
N GLN A 293 33.32 0.61 6.46
CA GLN A 293 34.33 1.67 6.33
C GLN A 293 35.29 1.38 5.18
N ALA A 294 35.66 0.12 4.95
CA ALA A 294 36.45 -0.28 3.78
C ALA A 294 35.71 -0.02 2.45
N ARG A 295 34.40 -0.32 2.42
CA ARG A 295 33.52 -0.03 1.26
C ARG A 295 33.44 1.48 0.99
N ILE A 296 33.21 2.30 2.01
CA ILE A 296 33.17 3.75 1.89
C ILE A 296 34.44 4.27 1.24
N LYS A 297 35.61 3.76 1.68
CA LYS A 297 36.90 4.17 1.14
C LYS A 297 37.09 3.71 -0.30
N SER A 298 36.81 2.45 -0.61
CA SER A 298 37.01 1.88 -1.98
C SER A 298 36.11 2.52 -3.01
N GLU A 299 34.83 2.79 -2.65
CA GLU A 299 33.84 3.40 -3.52
C GLU A 299 33.84 4.94 -3.48
N LYS A 300 34.73 5.55 -2.67
CA LYS A 300 34.85 7.01 -2.51
C LYS A 300 33.56 7.69 -2.09
N LEU A 301 32.83 7.09 -1.16
CA LEU A 301 31.48 7.56 -0.76
C LEU A 301 31.47 8.71 0.26
N GLY A 302 32.64 9.14 0.71
CA GLY A 302 32.79 10.20 1.72
C GLY A 302 32.67 9.65 3.13
N ASP A 303 31.46 9.32 3.55
CA ASP A 303 31.11 8.76 4.86
C ASP A 303 29.97 7.73 4.77
N GLU A 304 29.42 7.34 5.93
CA GLU A 304 28.32 6.37 6.01
C GLU A 304 27.04 6.80 5.29
N HIS A 305 26.80 8.10 5.11
CA HIS A 305 25.64 8.62 4.37
C HIS A 305 25.71 8.29 2.88
N GLY A 306 26.90 8.07 2.33
CA GLY A 306 27.10 7.67 0.95
C GLY A 306 26.73 6.21 0.67
N LEU A 307 26.63 5.35 1.70
CA LEU A 307 26.36 3.92 1.53
C LEU A 307 24.94 3.64 1.03
N GLN A 308 23.94 4.29 1.59
CA GLN A 308 22.55 4.04 1.17
C GLN A 308 22.30 4.46 -0.28
N PRO A 309 22.66 5.65 -0.75
CA PRO A 309 22.55 5.99 -2.18
C PRO A 309 23.37 5.07 -3.09
N TRP A 310 24.51 4.59 -2.63
CA TRP A 310 25.33 3.63 -3.40
C TRP A 310 24.61 2.31 -3.62
N ILE A 311 24.07 1.70 -2.55
CA ILE A 311 23.37 0.41 -2.66
C ILE A 311 22.01 0.57 -3.36
N THR A 312 21.33 1.70 -3.20
CA THR A 312 20.11 2.03 -3.93
C THR A 312 20.37 2.03 -5.44
N ARG A 313 21.42 2.72 -5.91
CA ARG A 313 21.80 2.70 -7.34
C ARG A 313 22.11 1.29 -7.84
N HIS A 314 22.74 0.46 -7.02
CA HIS A 314 23.03 -0.94 -7.36
C HIS A 314 21.72 -1.71 -7.63
N PHE A 315 20.76 -1.68 -6.70
CA PHE A 315 19.52 -2.44 -6.83
C PHE A 315 18.54 -1.84 -7.83
N VAL A 316 18.52 -0.53 -8.05
CA VAL A 316 17.79 0.07 -9.17
C VAL A 316 18.27 -0.50 -10.49
N LYS A 317 19.58 -0.50 -10.74
CA LYS A 317 20.16 -1.07 -11.97
C LYS A 317 19.95 -2.58 -12.08
N PHE A 318 20.00 -3.29 -10.95
CA PHE A 318 19.77 -4.74 -10.91
C PHE A 318 18.32 -5.07 -11.35
N LEU A 319 17.34 -4.29 -10.91
CA LEU A 319 15.94 -4.43 -11.30
C LEU A 319 15.70 -4.01 -12.75
N GLU A 320 16.32 -2.91 -13.23
CA GLU A 320 16.26 -2.49 -14.64
C GLU A 320 16.73 -3.58 -15.61
N GLN A 321 17.82 -4.26 -15.28
CA GLN A 321 18.35 -5.39 -16.08
C GLN A 321 17.38 -6.56 -16.19
N ARG A 322 16.36 -6.61 -15.31
CA ARG A 322 15.29 -7.61 -15.28
C ARG A 322 13.97 -7.10 -15.82
N GLY A 323 13.99 -5.91 -16.43
CA GLY A 323 12.79 -5.27 -16.98
C GLY A 323 11.83 -4.75 -15.89
N LYS A 324 12.34 -4.51 -14.67
CA LYS A 324 11.57 -3.98 -13.55
C LYS A 324 12.00 -2.55 -13.21
N ARG A 325 11.09 -1.81 -12.57
CA ARG A 325 11.36 -0.49 -11.99
C ARG A 325 11.40 -0.62 -10.47
N ALA A 326 12.40 -0.02 -9.85
CA ALA A 326 12.44 0.11 -8.40
C ALA A 326 11.49 1.21 -7.93
N LEU A 327 10.77 0.92 -6.85
CA LEU A 327 10.01 1.87 -6.05
C LEU A 327 10.60 1.83 -4.63
N GLY A 328 10.61 2.95 -3.92
CA GLY A 328 11.01 2.99 -2.51
C GLY A 328 10.45 4.21 -1.82
N TRP A 329 10.49 4.20 -0.48
CA TRP A 329 10.11 5.34 0.34
C TRP A 329 10.99 6.55 0.02
N ASP A 330 10.55 7.75 0.27
CA ASP A 330 11.20 8.96 -0.27
C ASP A 330 12.65 9.18 0.18
N GLU A 331 13.14 8.52 1.24
CA GLU A 331 14.55 8.49 1.64
C GLU A 331 15.47 7.85 0.59
N TYR A 332 14.95 6.86 -0.10
CA TYR A 332 15.72 6.10 -1.07
C TYR A 332 16.11 6.92 -2.32
N LEU A 333 15.40 7.98 -2.62
CA LEU A 333 15.75 8.93 -3.69
C LEU A 333 16.88 9.90 -3.33
N LEU A 334 17.40 9.86 -2.10
CA LEU A 334 18.52 10.71 -1.71
C LEU A 334 19.78 10.34 -2.51
N GLY A 335 20.46 11.38 -3.04
CA GLY A 335 21.64 11.20 -3.89
C GLY A 335 21.31 11.17 -5.37
N ASP A 336 22.28 10.65 -6.17
CA ASP A 336 22.18 10.53 -7.62
C ASP A 336 21.59 9.14 -7.99
N VAL A 337 20.27 9.04 -7.91
CA VAL A 337 19.53 7.80 -8.22
C VAL A 337 19.02 7.88 -9.67
N PRO A 338 19.03 6.77 -10.44
CA PRO A 338 18.51 6.76 -11.81
C PRO A 338 17.08 7.27 -11.90
N GLN A 339 16.77 8.02 -12.95
CA GLN A 339 15.45 8.63 -13.15
C GLN A 339 14.31 7.62 -13.31
N SER A 340 14.62 6.37 -13.65
CA SER A 340 13.66 5.26 -13.68
C SER A 340 13.09 4.88 -12.32
N ALA A 341 13.80 5.23 -11.22
CA ALA A 341 13.39 5.00 -9.86
C ALA A 341 12.13 5.82 -9.52
N ILE A 342 11.15 5.17 -8.89
CA ILE A 342 9.90 5.78 -8.47
C ILE A 342 9.99 6.08 -6.97
N GLY A 343 9.62 7.29 -6.54
CA GLY A 343 9.56 7.65 -5.12
C GLY A 343 8.17 7.48 -4.54
N MET A 344 8.07 6.94 -3.33
CA MET A 344 6.84 6.92 -2.55
C MET A 344 6.94 7.99 -1.46
N SER A 345 6.25 9.11 -1.66
CA SER A 345 6.38 10.27 -0.78
C SER A 345 5.41 10.19 0.41
N TRP A 346 5.96 9.95 1.60
CA TRP A 346 5.18 9.81 2.84
C TRP A 346 5.39 10.94 3.85
N ARG A 347 6.56 11.60 3.84
CA ARG A 347 6.99 12.57 4.85
C ARG A 347 6.58 14.01 4.57
N VAL A 348 5.62 14.27 3.72
CA VAL A 348 5.22 15.63 3.33
C VAL A 348 4.94 16.51 4.55
N GLY A 349 5.82 17.49 4.78
CA GLY A 349 5.74 18.44 5.91
C GLY A 349 6.36 17.96 7.22
N HIS A 350 6.98 16.80 7.28
CA HIS A 350 7.70 16.30 8.45
C HIS A 350 9.17 16.11 8.11
N GLY A 351 10.01 17.03 8.53
CA GLY A 351 11.47 16.84 8.56
C GLY A 351 11.79 15.78 9.61
N GLY A 352 11.80 14.48 9.26
CA GLY A 352 12.26 13.41 10.12
C GLY A 352 13.78 13.33 10.17
N ALA A 353 14.35 13.13 11.35
CA ALA A 353 15.70 12.68 11.66
C ALA A 353 16.85 13.18 10.75
N GLY A 354 17.02 14.50 10.63
CA GLY A 354 18.29 15.07 10.17
C GLY A 354 18.56 15.03 8.65
N HIS A 355 17.71 14.43 7.83
CA HIS A 355 17.86 14.42 6.38
C HIS A 355 16.90 15.41 5.71
N LYS A 356 17.49 16.30 4.89
CA LYS A 356 16.69 17.20 4.06
C LYS A 356 16.06 16.40 2.92
N CYS A 357 14.80 15.96 3.10
CA CYS A 357 14.03 15.40 2.00
C CYS A 357 13.66 16.47 0.99
N LEU A 358 13.74 16.10 -0.28
CA LEU A 358 13.12 16.87 -1.34
C LEU A 358 11.60 16.67 -1.28
N THR A 359 10.87 17.71 -1.61
CA THR A 359 9.41 17.64 -1.77
C THR A 359 9.04 16.85 -3.03
N PRO A 360 7.79 16.34 -3.13
CA PRO A 360 7.30 15.70 -4.35
C PRO A 360 7.48 16.59 -5.60
N GLY A 361 7.26 17.90 -5.46
CA GLY A 361 7.47 18.85 -6.55
C GLY A 361 8.92 18.96 -6.99
N GLU A 362 9.88 18.93 -6.05
CA GLU A 362 11.31 18.92 -6.37
C GLU A 362 11.75 17.61 -7.04
N TRP A 363 11.21 16.46 -6.64
CA TRP A 363 11.48 15.18 -7.30
C TRP A 363 10.85 15.11 -8.69
N ALA A 364 9.59 15.53 -8.84
CA ALA A 364 8.90 15.59 -10.12
C ALA A 364 9.64 16.54 -11.11
N ALA A 365 10.15 17.68 -10.63
CA ALA A 365 10.95 18.59 -11.43
C ALA A 365 12.29 18.00 -11.92
N LYS A 366 12.81 16.96 -11.25
CA LYS A 366 13.95 16.16 -11.69
C LYS A 366 13.56 15.02 -12.64
N GLY A 367 12.26 14.84 -12.90
CA GLY A 367 11.72 13.82 -13.80
C GLY A 367 11.51 12.44 -13.15
N HIS A 368 11.53 12.34 -11.82
CA HIS A 368 11.14 11.10 -11.13
C HIS A 368 9.63 10.99 -11.04
N ASP A 369 9.11 9.80 -11.31
CA ASP A 369 7.73 9.45 -11.01
C ASP A 369 7.52 9.30 -9.50
N ILE A 370 6.38 9.79 -8.99
CA ILE A 370 6.06 9.82 -7.56
C ILE A 370 4.69 9.20 -7.30
N VAL A 371 4.62 8.36 -6.28
CA VAL A 371 3.37 7.91 -5.64
C VAL A 371 3.18 8.69 -4.35
N MET A 372 2.03 9.34 -4.21
CA MET A 372 1.70 10.16 -3.06
C MET A 372 1.04 9.34 -1.95
N THR A 373 1.67 9.31 -0.79
CA THR A 373 1.13 8.64 0.40
C THR A 373 1.43 9.42 1.69
N PRO A 374 1.16 10.75 1.71
CA PRO A 374 1.53 11.59 2.83
C PRO A 374 0.86 11.10 4.12
N CYS A 375 1.65 10.88 5.18
CA CYS A 375 1.18 10.36 6.46
C CYS A 375 0.03 11.21 7.06
N SER A 376 0.01 12.50 6.75
CA SER A 376 -1.05 13.42 7.16
C SER A 376 -2.43 13.16 6.54
N HIS A 377 -2.54 12.31 5.51
CA HIS A 377 -3.79 12.01 4.79
C HIS A 377 -3.99 10.53 4.46
N CYS A 378 -2.92 9.73 4.46
CA CYS A 378 -2.93 8.38 3.91
C CYS A 378 -2.61 7.28 4.93
N TYR A 379 -2.18 7.60 6.17
CA TYR A 379 -1.83 6.62 7.19
C TYR A 379 -3.06 6.22 8.02
N LEU A 380 -3.66 5.10 7.64
CA LEU A 380 -4.92 4.63 8.19
C LEU A 380 -4.78 3.89 9.53
N ASP A 381 -3.56 3.69 10.00
CA ASP A 381 -3.19 3.28 11.34
C ASP A 381 -3.27 4.43 12.38
N TYR A 382 -3.55 5.67 11.94
CA TYR A 382 -3.85 6.82 12.79
C TYR A 382 -5.32 6.80 13.25
N ALA A 383 -5.59 7.34 14.46
CA ALA A 383 -6.94 7.42 15.02
C ALA A 383 -7.91 8.18 14.10
N GLN A 384 -9.17 7.76 14.08
CA GLN A 384 -10.19 8.34 13.21
C GLN A 384 -10.91 9.56 13.79
N GLY A 385 -10.62 9.91 15.06
CA GLY A 385 -11.28 11.00 15.78
C GLY A 385 -12.70 10.64 16.25
N LEU A 386 -13.01 9.37 16.38
CA LEU A 386 -14.28 8.87 16.91
C LEU A 386 -14.28 8.95 18.43
N GLN A 387 -15.43 9.31 19.02
CA GLN A 387 -15.55 9.47 20.47
C GLN A 387 -15.38 8.14 21.22
N ASP A 388 -15.99 7.06 20.72
CA ASP A 388 -16.00 5.73 21.33
C ASP A 388 -15.29 4.73 20.39
N ASP A 389 -14.02 5.02 20.02
CA ASP A 389 -13.26 4.14 19.15
C ASP A 389 -12.73 2.95 19.96
N PRO A 390 -13.12 1.71 19.62
CA PRO A 390 -12.75 0.53 20.41
C PRO A 390 -11.34 0.05 20.16
N PHE A 391 -10.64 0.58 19.14
CA PHE A 391 -9.36 0.06 18.68
C PHE A 391 -8.17 0.92 19.10
N GLN A 392 -7.01 0.28 19.16
CA GLN A 392 -5.75 0.94 19.44
C GLN A 392 -5.10 1.45 18.13
N TYR A 393 -4.47 2.61 18.20
CA TYR A 393 -3.77 3.26 17.09
C TYR A 393 -2.34 3.61 17.47
N ILE A 394 -1.46 3.75 16.48
CA ILE A 394 -0.08 4.19 16.70
C ILE A 394 -0.02 5.61 17.25
N GLY A 395 -0.94 6.45 16.87
CA GLY A 395 -1.06 7.85 17.26
C GLY A 395 -1.83 8.65 16.22
N GLY A 396 -1.53 9.94 16.14
CA GLY A 396 -2.14 10.83 15.14
C GLY A 396 -3.65 11.02 15.31
N ASN A 397 -4.22 11.81 14.41
CA ASN A 397 -5.67 11.94 14.24
C ASN A 397 -5.96 12.22 12.77
N LEU A 398 -6.63 11.29 12.10
CA LEU A 398 -6.90 11.32 10.67
C LEU A 398 -8.39 11.03 10.40
N PRO A 399 -9.30 11.97 10.64
CA PRO A 399 -10.70 11.80 10.31
C PRO A 399 -10.91 11.72 8.80
N ILE A 400 -11.98 11.05 8.37
CA ILE A 400 -12.29 10.80 6.96
C ILE A 400 -12.39 12.10 6.12
N GLU A 401 -12.84 13.20 6.68
CA GLU A 401 -12.85 14.50 6.01
C GLU A 401 -11.44 14.97 5.64
N LYS A 402 -10.48 14.78 6.56
CA LYS A 402 -9.08 15.09 6.31
C LYS A 402 -8.50 14.20 5.20
N VAL A 403 -8.81 12.92 5.22
CA VAL A 403 -8.43 11.98 4.15
C VAL A 403 -8.97 12.45 2.80
N TYR A 404 -10.25 12.81 2.73
CA TYR A 404 -10.90 13.28 1.51
C TYR A 404 -10.35 14.63 1.01
N SER A 405 -9.76 15.45 1.88
CA SER A 405 -9.17 16.74 1.51
C SER A 405 -7.84 16.63 0.76
N LEU A 406 -7.27 15.43 0.61
CA LEU A 406 -5.99 15.20 -0.08
C LEU A 406 -6.00 15.80 -1.50
N ASP A 407 -4.96 16.58 -1.77
CA ASP A 407 -4.57 17.03 -3.11
C ASP A 407 -3.23 16.40 -3.47
N LEU A 408 -3.25 15.50 -4.43
CA LEU A 408 -2.06 14.76 -4.87
C LEU A 408 -1.03 15.64 -5.61
N CYS A 409 -1.47 16.78 -6.13
CA CYS A 409 -0.60 17.71 -6.86
C CYS A 409 -0.19 18.93 -6.02
N ALA A 410 -0.49 18.96 -4.72
CA ALA A 410 -0.11 20.07 -3.86
C ALA A 410 1.39 20.35 -3.91
N GLY A 411 1.79 21.57 -4.24
CA GLY A 411 3.19 21.97 -4.35
C GLY A 411 3.93 21.45 -5.59
N VAL A 412 3.24 20.83 -6.54
CA VAL A 412 3.81 20.35 -7.81
C VAL A 412 3.46 21.32 -8.94
N ALA A 413 4.48 21.80 -9.67
CA ALA A 413 4.26 22.68 -10.82
C ALA A 413 3.44 21.95 -11.91
N GLU A 414 2.56 22.68 -12.61
CA GLU A 414 1.63 22.09 -13.58
C GLU A 414 2.33 21.23 -14.65
N LYS A 415 3.47 21.72 -15.17
CA LYS A 415 4.30 21.01 -16.16
C LYS A 415 4.85 19.66 -15.66
N ASP A 416 4.99 19.48 -14.34
CA ASP A 416 5.60 18.31 -13.71
C ASP A 416 4.53 17.35 -13.11
N ARG A 417 3.23 17.73 -13.12
CA ARG A 417 2.12 16.92 -12.60
C ARG A 417 1.97 15.55 -13.27
N MET A 418 2.50 15.41 -14.48
CA MET A 418 2.51 14.13 -15.21
C MET A 418 3.34 13.06 -14.50
N HIS A 419 4.28 13.44 -13.63
CA HIS A 419 5.09 12.56 -12.81
C HIS A 419 4.36 12.08 -11.54
N ILE A 420 3.23 12.67 -11.18
CA ILE A 420 2.40 12.17 -10.07
C ILE A 420 1.56 11.00 -10.59
N LEU A 421 1.98 9.78 -10.25
CA LEU A 421 1.31 8.56 -10.72
C LEU A 421 -0.07 8.39 -10.11
N GLY A 422 -0.26 8.91 -8.90
CA GLY A 422 -1.44 8.77 -8.08
C GLY A 422 -1.09 8.66 -6.62
N GLY A 423 -1.90 7.92 -5.85
CA GLY A 423 -1.69 7.80 -4.42
C GLY A 423 -2.05 6.45 -3.84
N GLN A 424 -1.78 6.30 -2.55
CA GLN A 424 -1.97 5.07 -1.83
C GLN A 424 -2.38 5.34 -0.38
N GLY A 425 -3.30 4.53 0.16
CA GLY A 425 -3.59 4.47 1.58
C GLY A 425 -2.77 3.38 2.27
N ASN A 426 -2.17 3.70 3.40
CA ASN A 426 -1.30 2.80 4.15
C ASN A 426 -1.95 2.40 5.47
N ASN A 427 -1.87 1.11 5.81
CA ASN A 427 -2.16 0.63 7.15
C ASN A 427 -0.94 -0.14 7.67
N TRP A 428 -0.22 0.44 8.63
CA TRP A 428 0.82 -0.23 9.37
C TRP A 428 0.20 -1.05 10.50
N SER A 429 0.70 -2.26 10.71
CA SER A 429 -0.01 -3.25 11.52
C SER A 429 0.50 -3.43 12.95
N GLU A 430 1.35 -2.52 13.46
CA GLU A 430 1.85 -2.58 14.85
C GLU A 430 0.70 -2.65 15.86
N TYR A 431 -0.35 -1.89 15.64
CA TYR A 431 -1.54 -1.82 16.49
C TYR A 431 -2.80 -2.32 15.79
N THR A 432 -2.66 -3.11 14.71
CA THR A 432 -3.75 -3.75 13.97
C THR A 432 -3.68 -5.25 14.20
N TRP A 433 -4.49 -5.76 15.13
CA TRP A 433 -4.30 -7.08 15.75
C TRP A 433 -4.95 -8.23 14.98
N ASN A 434 -5.97 -7.94 14.19
CA ASN A 434 -6.72 -8.92 13.41
C ASN A 434 -7.45 -8.24 12.25
N GLU A 435 -8.10 -9.05 11.43
CA GLU A 435 -8.86 -8.61 10.25
C GLU A 435 -9.99 -7.65 10.60
N TYR A 436 -10.63 -7.83 11.76
CA TYR A 436 -11.72 -6.98 12.21
C TYR A 436 -11.25 -5.57 12.56
N ASP A 437 -10.07 -5.46 13.19
CA ASP A 437 -9.39 -4.19 13.47
C ASP A 437 -8.89 -3.53 12.18
N LEU A 438 -8.34 -4.33 11.26
CA LEU A 438 -7.86 -3.88 9.95
C LEU A 438 -8.99 -3.21 9.15
N GLU A 439 -10.13 -3.90 9.00
CA GLU A 439 -11.26 -3.36 8.26
C GLU A 439 -11.81 -2.06 8.85
N TRP A 440 -11.90 -1.97 10.20
CA TRP A 440 -12.32 -0.75 10.88
C TRP A 440 -11.41 0.43 10.58
N LYS A 441 -10.13 0.23 10.60
CA LYS A 441 -9.13 1.27 10.31
C LYS A 441 -9.15 1.70 8.86
N MET A 442 -9.29 0.75 7.96
CA MET A 442 -9.26 1.04 6.52
C MET A 442 -10.58 1.64 6.02
N TRP A 443 -11.71 1.09 6.43
CA TRP A 443 -13.03 1.50 5.92
C TRP A 443 -13.80 2.33 6.95
N PRO A 444 -14.35 3.51 6.55
CA PRO A 444 -14.59 3.99 5.18
C PRO A 444 -13.49 4.88 4.59
N ARG A 445 -12.35 5.08 5.25
CA ARG A 445 -11.32 6.04 4.79
C ARG A 445 -10.73 5.65 3.42
N MET A 446 -10.59 4.36 3.12
CA MET A 446 -10.20 3.92 1.77
C MET A 446 -11.24 4.27 0.71
N CYS A 447 -12.54 4.37 1.03
CA CYS A 447 -13.54 4.89 0.11
C CYS A 447 -13.27 6.35 -0.27
N ALA A 448 -12.82 7.16 0.70
CA ALA A 448 -12.45 8.55 0.46
C ALA A 448 -11.23 8.65 -0.46
N LEU A 449 -10.18 7.87 -0.19
CA LEU A 449 -8.99 7.82 -1.04
C LEU A 449 -9.32 7.29 -2.45
N ALA A 450 -10.16 6.27 -2.56
CA ALA A 450 -10.58 5.72 -3.84
C ALA A 450 -11.21 6.80 -4.74
N GLU A 451 -12.09 7.63 -4.19
CA GLU A 451 -12.70 8.73 -4.93
C GLU A 451 -11.70 9.85 -5.24
N VAL A 452 -10.81 10.18 -4.32
CA VAL A 452 -9.71 11.14 -4.56
C VAL A 452 -8.82 10.66 -5.70
N PHE A 453 -8.44 9.40 -5.73
CA PHE A 453 -7.57 8.84 -6.78
C PHE A 453 -8.30 8.67 -8.12
N TRP A 454 -9.61 8.40 -8.09
CA TRP A 454 -10.41 8.24 -9.28
C TRP A 454 -10.71 9.57 -9.98
N LEU A 455 -11.11 10.59 -9.23
CA LEU A 455 -11.60 11.87 -9.77
C LEU A 455 -10.56 13.01 -9.71
N GLY A 456 -9.59 12.94 -8.79
CA GLY A 456 -8.63 14.03 -8.57
C GLY A 456 -9.33 15.34 -8.18
N GLU A 457 -8.97 16.41 -8.86
CA GLU A 457 -9.52 17.76 -8.62
C GLU A 457 -11.02 17.88 -8.99
N ALA A 458 -11.54 16.96 -9.82
CA ALA A 458 -12.96 16.95 -10.22
C ALA A 458 -13.89 16.31 -9.18
N LYS A 459 -13.36 15.83 -8.04
CA LYS A 459 -14.18 15.21 -7.01
C LYS A 459 -15.20 16.19 -6.43
N PRO A 460 -16.41 15.72 -6.07
CA PRO A 460 -17.42 16.52 -5.37
C PRO A 460 -16.90 17.06 -4.03
N GLY A 461 -17.62 18.02 -3.44
CA GLY A 461 -17.35 18.49 -2.09
C GLY A 461 -17.57 17.39 -1.04
N TYR A 462 -16.91 17.50 0.13
CA TYR A 462 -16.99 16.50 1.19
C TYR A 462 -18.46 16.22 1.67
N ALA A 463 -19.31 17.23 1.69
CA ALA A 463 -20.71 17.05 2.09
C ALA A 463 -21.47 16.08 1.15
N ASP A 464 -21.24 16.14 -0.16
CA ASP A 464 -21.81 15.21 -1.13
C ASP A 464 -21.24 13.79 -0.92
N PHE A 465 -19.92 13.66 -0.83
CA PHE A 465 -19.27 12.39 -0.52
C PHE A 465 -19.84 11.77 0.76
N LYS A 466 -19.92 12.54 1.85
CA LYS A 466 -20.46 12.09 3.14
C LYS A 466 -21.89 11.56 3.01
N ALA A 467 -22.75 12.28 2.27
CA ALA A 467 -24.13 11.86 2.04
C ALA A 467 -24.21 10.51 1.29
N ARG A 468 -23.40 10.31 0.23
CA ARG A 468 -23.33 9.04 -0.51
C ARG A 468 -22.76 7.91 0.35
N MET A 469 -21.75 8.21 1.16
CA MET A 469 -21.11 7.24 2.05
C MET A 469 -22.05 6.70 3.14
N GLN A 470 -23.05 7.45 3.59
CA GLN A 470 -24.05 6.94 4.55
C GLN A 470 -24.80 5.70 4.00
N THR A 471 -25.11 5.70 2.72
CA THR A 471 -25.72 4.53 2.06
C THR A 471 -24.68 3.46 1.72
N HIS A 472 -23.52 3.86 1.21
CA HIS A 472 -22.46 2.93 0.84
C HIS A 472 -21.93 2.14 2.05
N ARG A 473 -21.81 2.77 3.21
CA ARG A 473 -21.48 2.08 4.46
C ARG A 473 -22.44 0.93 4.78
N LYS A 474 -23.73 1.10 4.53
CA LYS A 474 -24.71 0.00 4.70
C LYS A 474 -24.43 -1.16 3.75
N ARG A 475 -23.97 -0.88 2.50
CA ARG A 475 -23.55 -1.93 1.57
C ARG A 475 -22.33 -2.69 2.08
N LEU A 476 -21.34 -1.99 2.63
CA LEU A 476 -20.15 -2.62 3.22
C LEU A 476 -20.52 -3.51 4.42
N ILE A 477 -21.34 -3.02 5.33
CA ILE A 477 -21.83 -3.80 6.48
C ILE A 477 -22.63 -5.03 6.03
N ALA A 478 -23.47 -4.90 4.98
CA ALA A 478 -24.23 -6.01 4.44
C ALA A 478 -23.33 -7.10 3.79
N GLN A 479 -22.07 -6.76 3.48
CA GLN A 479 -21.03 -7.68 3.02
C GLN A 479 -20.09 -8.12 4.18
N ASN A 480 -20.53 -7.94 5.41
CA ASN A 480 -19.79 -8.26 6.64
C ASN A 480 -18.47 -7.49 6.80
N VAL A 481 -18.35 -6.30 6.21
CA VAL A 481 -17.19 -5.43 6.44
C VAL A 481 -17.39 -4.67 7.75
N ASN A 482 -16.39 -4.74 8.62
CA ASN A 482 -16.36 -3.97 9.86
C ASN A 482 -16.02 -2.49 9.59
N CYS A 483 -16.94 -1.79 9.00
CA CYS A 483 -16.75 -0.41 8.54
C CYS A 483 -17.06 0.60 9.67
N ALA A 484 -16.09 1.43 10.02
CA ALA A 484 -16.23 2.45 11.04
C ALA A 484 -17.37 3.45 10.74
N PRO A 485 -17.98 4.10 11.76
CA PRO A 485 -19.00 5.12 11.54
C PRO A 485 -18.40 6.37 10.86
N ILE A 486 -19.28 7.14 10.24
CA ILE A 486 -18.94 8.44 9.63
C ILE A 486 -19.54 9.52 10.53
N PRO A 487 -18.70 10.31 11.20
CA PRO A 487 -19.16 11.34 12.14
C PRO A 487 -19.96 12.46 11.47
#